data_765db8f2f5137653e1ed26d7436da8b2
#
_entry.id   765db8f2f5137653e1ed26d7436da8b2
#
_cell.length_a   1.000
_cell.length_b   1.000
_cell.length_c   1.000
_cell.angle_alpha   90.00
_cell.angle_beta   90.00
_cell.angle_gamma   90.00
#
_symmetry.space_group_name_H-M   'P 1'
#
loop_
_entity.id
_entity.type
_entity.pdbx_description
1 polymer ?
#
loop_
_entity_poly.entity_id
_entity_poly.type
_entity_poly.pdbx_seq_one_letter_code
_entity_poly.pdbx_strand_id
1 'polypeptide(L)'
;PSFKVDLRIGRYDIADMNDEIPLPEIAEAAFSIGAVVRHRIFDFRGVVFDIDPVFANSEEWYQSIPEAVRPEKQQPFYHLFAENGESSYIAYVSQQNLLPDHKQGPIHHPGIDAVFEGGLAISIS
;
A
#
# COMPACT_ATOMS: atom_id res chain seq x y z
N PRO A 1 12.54 5.56 -2.35
CA PRO A 1 12.89 4.34 -3.02
C PRO A 1 11.99 3.19 -2.63
N SER A 2 11.85 2.30 -3.50
CA SER A 2 11.00 1.18 -3.26
C SER A 2 11.74 0.11 -2.49
N PHE A 3 11.04 -0.80 -1.90
CA PHE A 3 11.65 -1.96 -1.27
C PHE A 3 11.09 -3.21 -1.91
N LYS A 4 11.78 -4.30 -1.73
CA LYS A 4 11.41 -5.54 -2.39
C LYS A 4 10.76 -6.48 -1.41
N VAL A 5 9.73 -7.18 -1.87
CA VAL A 5 9.03 -8.13 -1.05
C VAL A 5 8.91 -9.44 -1.79
N ASP A 6 8.86 -10.52 -1.04
CA ASP A 6 8.71 -11.83 -1.60
C ASP A 6 7.23 -12.10 -1.80
N LEU A 7 6.82 -12.28 -3.02
CA LEU A 7 5.42 -12.50 -3.33
C LEU A 7 5.05 -13.96 -3.46
N ARG A 8 6.01 -14.86 -3.34
CA ARG A 8 5.68 -16.25 -3.60
C ARG A 8 5.38 -17.03 -2.36
N ILE A 9 6.18 -16.87 -1.35
CA ILE A 9 5.95 -17.62 -0.15
C ILE A 9 6.23 -16.68 0.93
N GLY A 10 5.58 -16.67 1.96
CA GLY A 10 5.81 -15.73 3.03
C GLY A 10 7.16 -15.90 3.67
N ARG A 11 7.92 -16.92 3.30
CA ARG A 11 9.22 -17.14 3.88
C ARG A 11 9.99 -18.07 2.98
N TYR A 12 11.29 -18.13 3.18
CA TYR A 12 12.09 -19.04 2.47
C TYR A 12 12.18 -20.35 3.18
N ASP A 13 12.31 -21.41 2.40
CA ASP A 13 12.63 -22.70 2.95
C ASP A 13 14.12 -22.82 2.69
N ILE A 14 14.93 -22.61 3.67
CA ILE A 14 16.36 -22.62 3.50
C ILE A 14 16.88 -23.92 2.94
N ALA A 15 16.22 -25.01 3.19
CA ALA A 15 16.68 -26.28 2.68
C ALA A 15 16.70 -26.33 1.17
N ASP A 16 15.86 -25.54 0.55
CA ASP A 16 15.80 -25.56 -0.90
C ASP A 16 16.78 -24.62 -1.55
N MET A 17 17.45 -23.81 -0.82
CA MET A 17 18.26 -22.80 -1.44
C MET A 17 19.49 -23.34 -2.12
N ASN A 18 19.83 -24.57 -1.87
CA ASN A 18 20.98 -25.14 -2.50
C ASN A 18 20.64 -25.88 -3.79
N ASP A 19 19.39 -25.98 -4.12
CA ASP A 19 19.05 -26.69 -5.31
C ASP A 19 18.81 -25.70 -6.38
N GLU A 20 18.55 -26.12 -7.52
CA GLU A 20 18.30 -25.24 -8.54
C GLU A 20 16.94 -24.69 -8.46
N ILE A 21 16.33 -24.63 -7.37
CA ILE A 21 15.00 -24.08 -7.24
C ILE A 21 15.09 -22.60 -7.50
N PRO A 22 14.31 -22.07 -8.38
CA PRO A 22 14.37 -20.63 -8.68
C PRO A 22 14.09 -19.79 -7.44
N LEU A 23 14.72 -18.66 -7.37
CA LEU A 23 14.45 -17.73 -6.28
C LEU A 23 13.01 -17.28 -6.34
N PRO A 24 12.40 -16.99 -5.19
CA PRO A 24 11.03 -16.47 -5.19
C PRO A 24 10.96 -15.16 -5.94
N GLU A 25 9.80 -14.90 -6.50
CA GLU A 25 9.59 -13.65 -7.14
C GLU A 25 9.60 -12.54 -6.11
N ILE A 26 10.18 -11.43 -6.45
CA ILE A 26 10.25 -10.29 -5.57
C ILE A 26 9.63 -9.11 -6.29
N ALA A 27 8.71 -8.46 -5.64
CA ALA A 27 8.09 -7.26 -6.20
C ALA A 27 8.56 -6.06 -5.44
N GLU A 28 8.64 -4.93 -6.13
CA GLU A 28 9.01 -3.70 -5.50
C GLU A 28 7.78 -2.89 -5.20
N ALA A 29 7.76 -2.23 -4.08
CA ALA A 29 6.71 -1.29 -3.78
C ALA A 29 6.88 -0.09 -4.70
N ALA A 30 5.85 0.21 -5.46
CA ALA A 30 5.92 1.26 -6.47
C ALA A 30 5.80 2.65 -5.88
N PHE A 31 5.23 2.78 -4.67
CA PHE A 31 5.02 4.07 -4.07
C PHE A 31 5.72 4.12 -2.72
N SER A 32 6.24 5.26 -2.35
CA SER A 32 6.91 5.42 -1.07
C SER A 32 6.02 6.19 -0.11
N ILE A 33 6.39 6.18 1.15
CA ILE A 33 5.66 6.94 2.16
C ILE A 33 5.71 8.41 1.77
N GLY A 34 4.59 9.06 1.84
CA GLY A 34 4.45 10.46 1.44
C GLY A 34 3.97 10.63 0.01
N ALA A 35 3.93 9.57 -0.77
CA ALA A 35 3.47 9.68 -2.16
C ALA A 35 1.98 9.94 -2.23
N VAL A 36 1.57 10.74 -3.18
CA VAL A 36 0.16 11.02 -3.41
C VAL A 36 -0.32 10.10 -4.50
N VAL A 37 -1.36 9.35 -4.23
CA VAL A 37 -1.89 8.36 -5.14
C VAL A 37 -3.40 8.50 -5.25
N ARG A 38 -3.98 7.87 -6.26
CA ARG A 38 -5.43 7.82 -6.38
C ARG A 38 -5.83 6.40 -6.75
N HIS A 39 -7.05 6.03 -6.39
CA HIS A 39 -7.58 4.73 -6.75
C HIS A 39 -7.92 4.75 -8.24
N ARG A 40 -7.63 3.67 -8.94
CA ARG A 40 -7.85 3.66 -10.37
C ARG A 40 -9.31 3.46 -10.75
N ILE A 41 -10.14 3.03 -9.81
CA ILE A 41 -11.55 2.81 -10.08
C ILE A 41 -12.44 3.72 -9.25
N PHE A 42 -12.21 3.78 -7.95
CA PHE A 42 -13.06 4.56 -7.07
C PHE A 42 -12.55 6.00 -6.98
N ASP A 43 -13.47 6.90 -6.68
CA ASP A 43 -13.13 8.32 -6.71
C ASP A 43 -12.55 8.75 -5.38
N PHE A 44 -11.30 8.41 -5.10
CA PHE A 44 -10.62 8.95 -3.93
C PHE A 44 -9.12 8.95 -4.17
N ARG A 45 -8.43 9.75 -3.40
CA ARG A 45 -6.99 9.89 -3.46
C ARG A 45 -6.45 9.93 -2.04
N GLY A 46 -5.16 9.74 -1.88
CA GLY A 46 -4.59 9.71 -0.54
C GLY A 46 -3.09 9.83 -0.53
N VAL A 47 -2.55 9.94 0.68
CA VAL A 47 -1.11 9.98 0.90
C VAL A 47 -0.71 8.70 1.59
N VAL A 48 0.31 8.05 1.09
CA VAL A 48 0.80 6.80 1.68
C VAL A 48 1.47 7.10 3.01
N PHE A 49 1.04 6.42 4.07
CA PHE A 49 1.73 6.59 5.35
C PHE A 49 2.29 5.27 5.89
N ASP A 50 1.95 4.14 5.28
CA ASP A 50 2.52 2.87 5.70
C ASP A 50 2.37 1.87 4.56
N ILE A 51 3.23 0.87 4.51
CA ILE A 51 3.24 -0.09 3.43
C ILE A 51 3.40 -1.48 4.00
N ASP A 52 2.52 -2.39 3.61
CA ASP A 52 2.65 -3.80 3.96
C ASP A 52 3.18 -4.53 2.75
N PRO A 53 4.21 -5.34 2.90
CA PRO A 53 4.79 -6.05 1.75
C PRO A 53 3.80 -6.95 1.05
N VAL A 54 2.88 -7.56 1.81
CA VAL A 54 1.81 -8.38 1.26
C VAL A 54 0.59 -8.11 2.10
N PHE A 55 -0.54 -8.62 1.68
CA PHE A 55 -1.79 -8.40 2.41
C PHE A 55 -1.64 -8.75 3.88
N ALA A 56 -2.01 -7.84 4.74
CA ALA A 56 -1.89 -8.01 6.17
C ALA A 56 -3.12 -7.50 6.90
N ASN A 57 -4.27 -7.93 6.49
CA ASN A 57 -5.52 -7.57 7.13
C ASN A 57 -6.33 -8.85 7.33
N SER A 58 -7.53 -8.77 7.85
CA SER A 58 -8.30 -9.95 8.16
C SER A 58 -8.93 -10.55 6.93
N GLU A 59 -9.19 -11.83 6.99
CA GLU A 59 -9.86 -12.48 5.88
C GLU A 59 -11.28 -11.94 5.72
N GLU A 60 -11.93 -11.56 6.82
CA GLU A 60 -13.25 -10.98 6.75
C GLU A 60 -13.22 -9.68 5.96
N TRP A 61 -12.22 -8.85 6.22
CA TRP A 61 -12.09 -7.60 5.48
C TRP A 61 -11.88 -7.89 4.00
N TYR A 62 -11.03 -8.88 3.69
CA TYR A 62 -10.73 -9.22 2.32
C TYR A 62 -11.99 -9.69 1.58
N GLN A 63 -12.76 -10.55 2.23
CA GLN A 63 -13.96 -11.09 1.61
C GLN A 63 -15.06 -10.02 1.47
N SER A 64 -14.95 -8.93 2.20
CA SER A 64 -15.93 -7.86 2.08
C SER A 64 -15.71 -7.01 0.83
N ILE A 65 -14.57 -7.17 0.16
CA ILE A 65 -14.31 -6.42 -1.06
C ILE A 65 -15.13 -7.07 -2.16
N PRO A 66 -15.85 -6.29 -2.97
CA PRO A 66 -16.61 -6.85 -4.08
C PRO A 66 -15.72 -7.68 -4.98
N GLU A 67 -16.19 -8.86 -5.35
CA GLU A 67 -15.34 -9.79 -6.09
C GLU A 67 -14.75 -9.17 -7.35
N ALA A 68 -15.48 -8.30 -8.01
CA ALA A 68 -15.02 -7.72 -9.26
C ALA A 68 -13.77 -6.86 -9.08
N VAL A 69 -13.53 -6.34 -7.88
CA VAL A 69 -12.38 -5.47 -7.63
C VAL A 69 -11.47 -6.03 -6.54
N ARG A 70 -11.69 -7.28 -6.13
CA ARG A 70 -10.90 -7.89 -5.08
C ARG A 70 -9.50 -8.20 -5.61
N PRO A 71 -8.46 -7.67 -4.98
CA PRO A 71 -7.11 -7.81 -5.52
C PRO A 71 -6.43 -9.09 -5.07
N GLU A 72 -5.32 -9.41 -5.71
CA GLU A 72 -4.47 -10.48 -5.26
C GLU A 72 -3.82 -10.10 -3.95
N LYS A 73 -3.64 -11.04 -3.06
CA LYS A 73 -3.04 -10.77 -1.76
C LYS A 73 -1.53 -10.63 -1.82
N GLN A 74 -0.89 -11.24 -2.81
CA GLN A 74 0.57 -11.27 -2.83
C GLN A 74 1.11 -10.09 -3.60
N GLN A 75 0.98 -8.93 -3.04
CA GLN A 75 1.50 -7.70 -3.59
C GLN A 75 1.54 -6.67 -2.46
N PRO A 76 2.25 -5.58 -2.62
CA PRO A 76 2.23 -4.53 -1.60
C PRO A 76 0.85 -3.93 -1.42
N PHE A 77 0.49 -3.67 -0.17
CA PHE A 77 -0.73 -2.96 0.17
C PHE A 77 -0.34 -1.69 0.91
N TYR A 78 -1.10 -0.64 0.71
CA TYR A 78 -0.75 0.69 1.20
C TYR A 78 -1.82 1.22 2.14
N HIS A 79 -1.36 1.83 3.22
CA HIS A 79 -2.24 2.52 4.15
C HIS A 79 -2.25 3.98 3.73
N LEU A 80 -3.40 4.53 3.49
CA LEU A 80 -3.52 5.89 2.96
C LEU A 80 -4.32 6.78 3.87
N PHE A 81 -3.87 8.03 4.01
CA PHE A 81 -4.73 9.08 4.50
C PHE A 81 -5.51 9.54 3.29
N ALA A 82 -6.75 9.14 3.19
CA ALA A 82 -7.56 9.28 1.98
C ALA A 82 -8.65 10.33 2.11
N GLU A 83 -9.06 10.88 0.99
CA GLU A 83 -10.17 11.82 0.96
C GLU A 83 -10.87 11.69 -0.39
N ASN A 84 -12.14 11.96 -0.40
CA ASN A 84 -12.92 11.89 -1.64
C ASN A 84 -13.64 13.21 -1.95
N GLY A 85 -13.22 14.31 -1.32
CA GLY A 85 -13.87 15.59 -1.54
C GLY A 85 -14.94 15.89 -0.51
N GLU A 86 -15.49 14.87 0.13
CA GLU A 86 -16.52 15.07 1.12
C GLU A 86 -16.10 14.57 2.49
N SER A 87 -15.27 13.61 2.57
CA SER A 87 -14.86 13.07 3.85
C SER A 87 -13.42 12.61 3.79
N SER A 88 -12.82 12.47 4.96
CA SER A 88 -11.46 11.99 5.11
C SER A 88 -11.51 10.69 5.88
N TYR A 89 -10.68 9.74 5.50
CA TYR A 89 -10.70 8.44 6.14
C TYR A 89 -9.36 7.74 5.90
N ILE A 90 -9.20 6.55 6.45
CA ILE A 90 -8.01 5.75 6.22
C ILE A 90 -8.41 4.62 5.28
N ALA A 91 -7.64 4.43 4.23
CA ALA A 91 -7.92 3.38 3.26
C ALA A 91 -6.77 2.41 3.20
N TYR A 92 -7.07 1.17 2.87
CA TYR A 92 -6.08 0.11 2.71
C TYR A 92 -6.23 -0.42 1.29
N VAL A 93 -5.24 -0.21 0.44
CA VAL A 93 -5.39 -0.43 -0.99
C VAL A 93 -4.21 -1.18 -1.56
N SER A 94 -4.49 -2.15 -2.42
CA SER A 94 -3.45 -2.91 -3.09
C SER A 94 -2.74 -2.08 -4.14
N GLN A 95 -1.50 -2.40 -4.39
CA GLN A 95 -0.72 -1.68 -5.39
C GLN A 95 -1.37 -1.70 -6.76
N GLN A 96 -2.00 -2.80 -7.15
CA GLN A 96 -2.60 -2.89 -8.47
C GLN A 96 -3.74 -1.90 -8.67
N ASN A 97 -4.31 -1.42 -7.59
CA ASN A 97 -5.45 -0.51 -7.69
C ASN A 97 -5.07 0.96 -7.48
N LEU A 98 -3.79 1.27 -7.45
CA LEU A 98 -3.33 2.64 -7.23
C LEU A 98 -2.58 3.19 -8.43
N LEU A 99 -2.75 4.48 -8.66
CA LEU A 99 -2.04 5.21 -9.69
C LEU A 99 -1.42 6.45 -9.04
N PRO A 100 -0.29 6.91 -9.53
CA PRO A 100 0.28 8.15 -9.00
C PRO A 100 -0.65 9.31 -9.34
N ASP A 101 -0.72 10.28 -8.44
CA ASP A 101 -1.56 11.44 -8.68
C ASP A 101 -0.68 12.68 -8.63
N HIS A 102 -0.32 13.17 -9.77
CA HIS A 102 0.55 14.33 -9.86
C HIS A 102 -0.20 15.61 -10.20
N LYS A 103 -1.50 15.53 -10.41
CA LYS A 103 -2.18 16.67 -10.97
C LYS A 103 -3.09 17.44 -10.06
N GLN A 104 -3.54 16.85 -8.99
CA GLN A 104 -4.61 17.49 -8.23
C GLN A 104 -4.15 18.18 -6.96
N GLY A 105 -2.91 18.44 -6.84
CA GLY A 105 -2.45 19.20 -5.70
C GLY A 105 -2.46 18.43 -4.39
N PRO A 106 -2.21 19.10 -3.30
CA PRO A 106 -2.04 18.44 -2.02
C PRO A 106 -3.33 17.89 -1.46
N ILE A 107 -3.19 16.95 -0.56
CA ILE A 107 -4.32 16.36 0.11
C ILE A 107 -4.42 16.97 1.49
N HIS A 108 -5.64 17.30 1.89
CA HIS A 108 -5.90 17.85 3.21
C HIS A 108 -6.54 16.76 4.06
N HIS A 109 -5.83 16.32 5.09
CA HIS A 109 -6.32 15.25 5.95
C HIS A 109 -5.72 15.48 7.35
N PRO A 110 -6.52 15.36 8.40
CA PRO A 110 -6.00 15.58 9.76
C PRO A 110 -4.83 14.67 10.09
N GLY A 111 -4.83 13.44 9.57
CA GLY A 111 -3.75 12.51 9.83
C GLY A 111 -2.42 12.97 9.26
N ILE A 112 -2.44 13.72 8.18
CA ILE A 112 -1.22 14.20 7.58
C ILE A 112 -0.53 15.16 8.54
N ASP A 113 -1.30 16.06 9.12
CA ASP A 113 -0.70 17.01 10.05
C ASP A 113 -0.15 16.29 11.27
N ALA A 114 -0.82 15.27 11.73
CA ALA A 114 -0.36 14.55 12.90
C ALA A 114 0.88 13.72 12.62
N VAL A 115 1.06 13.27 11.40
CA VAL A 115 2.15 12.38 11.07
C VAL A 115 3.33 13.07 10.40
N PHE A 116 3.07 13.99 9.52
CA PHE A 116 4.14 14.58 8.73
C PHE A 116 4.53 15.98 9.14
N GLU A 117 3.59 16.68 9.77
CA GLU A 117 3.84 17.99 10.00
C GLU A 117 4.82 18.32 11.03
N GLY A 118 5.29 19.47 11.11
CA GLY A 118 6.14 19.80 12.12
C GLY A 118 7.40 19.07 11.98
N GLY A 119 7.46 18.50 11.01
CA GLY A 119 8.63 17.82 10.71
C GLY A 119 8.84 16.94 11.80
N LEU A 120 7.99 16.78 12.45
CA LEU A 120 8.16 16.08 13.47
C LEU A 120 8.36 14.93 13.18
N ALA A 121 8.61 14.87 12.38
CA ALA A 121 9.09 13.84 12.17
C ALA A 121 8.59 12.84 12.80
N ILE A 122 7.86 12.84 12.98
CA ILE A 122 7.36 11.89 13.51
C ILE A 122 7.67 10.79 13.09
N SER A 123 8.29 10.43 13.25
CA SER A 123 8.58 9.28 13.13
C SER A 123 7.54 8.50 12.84
N ILE A 124 7.18 8.48 11.89
CA ILE A 124 6.32 7.61 11.52
C ILE A 124 7.03 6.58 11.27
N SER A 125 7.90 6.41 11.52
CA SER A 125 8.61 5.28 11.16
C SER A 125 8.19 4.10 11.66
#